data_2cf5d884ce1dc0a170307bb3bcc5bd36
#
_entry.id   2cf5d884ce1dc0a170307bb3bcc5bd36
#
_cell.length_a   1.000
_cell.length_b   1.000
_cell.length_c   1.000
_cell.angle_alpha   90.00
_cell.angle_beta   90.00
_cell.angle_gamma   90.00
#
_symmetry.space_group_name_H-M   'P 1'
#
loop_
_entity.id
_entity.type
_entity.pdbx_description
1 polymer ?
#
loop_
_entity_poly.entity_id
_entity_poly.type
_entity_poly.pdbx_seq_one_letter_code
_entity_poly.pdbx_strand_id
1 'polypeptide(L)'
;MILIRNAEIFAPEALGKMDMLVGGEKILAMGPRLDPDSIPGEVEVLDASGMMAVPGFIDGHQHFTGGGGEGGFQTRVPELSVSMNFRNGVTTAVGLLGTDSLTRSVENLYAKTQAFNAEGMTAFMLTGAYWCPSPTITGSVARDLVFLQPVIGVKLALADKEDVIDII
;
A
#
# COMPACT_ATOMS: atom_id res chain seq x y z
N MET A 1 -14.76 -20.13 -1.83
CA MET A 1 -13.35 -20.17 -2.25
C MET A 1 -13.26 -19.86 -3.74
N ILE A 2 -12.09 -19.43 -4.21
CA ILE A 2 -11.86 -19.16 -5.65
C ILE A 2 -10.75 -20.08 -6.14
N LEU A 3 -11.00 -20.83 -7.19
CA LEU A 3 -10.01 -21.63 -7.90
C LEU A 3 -9.59 -20.90 -9.19
N ILE A 4 -8.41 -20.32 -9.18
CA ILE A 4 -7.80 -19.67 -10.34
C ILE A 4 -7.07 -20.76 -11.13
N ARG A 5 -7.46 -20.97 -12.40
CA ARG A 5 -6.91 -22.04 -13.23
C ARG A 5 -6.06 -21.51 -14.35
N ASN A 6 -5.08 -22.31 -14.73
CA ASN A 6 -4.25 -22.10 -15.92
C ASN A 6 -3.39 -20.82 -15.93
N ALA A 7 -3.14 -20.19 -14.77
CA ALA A 7 -2.28 -19.01 -14.70
C ALA A 7 -0.80 -19.39 -14.88
N GLU A 8 -0.03 -18.53 -15.56
CA GLU A 8 1.44 -18.58 -15.56
C GLU A 8 1.93 -17.91 -14.27
N ILE A 9 2.45 -18.69 -13.32
CA ILE A 9 2.77 -18.19 -11.97
C ILE A 9 4.24 -17.84 -11.84
N PHE A 10 4.52 -16.68 -11.24
CA PHE A 10 5.85 -16.20 -10.85
C PHE A 10 5.86 -15.85 -9.35
N ALA A 11 6.88 -16.36 -8.57
CA ALA A 11 6.94 -16.11 -7.13
C ALA A 11 8.38 -16.22 -6.51
N PRO A 12 9.37 -15.37 -6.85
CA PRO A 12 9.56 -14.57 -8.06
C PRO A 12 9.95 -15.40 -9.28
N GLU A 13 10.45 -16.63 -9.10
CA GLU A 13 10.84 -17.53 -10.18
C GLU A 13 9.60 -18.01 -10.94
N ALA A 14 9.79 -18.34 -12.22
CA ALA A 14 8.74 -18.93 -13.03
C ALA A 14 8.41 -20.35 -12.52
N LEU A 15 7.22 -20.50 -11.97
CA LEU A 15 6.71 -21.81 -11.53
C LEU A 15 5.96 -22.55 -12.65
N GLY A 16 5.74 -21.87 -13.78
CA GLY A 16 5.01 -22.40 -14.92
C GLY A 16 3.48 -22.29 -14.75
N LYS A 17 2.78 -23.00 -15.62
CA LYS A 17 1.33 -22.98 -15.67
C LYS A 17 0.74 -23.82 -14.55
N MET A 18 -0.05 -23.20 -13.65
CA MET A 18 -0.63 -23.86 -12.48
C MET A 18 -2.04 -23.36 -12.18
N ASP A 19 -2.73 -24.15 -11.36
CA ASP A 19 -3.95 -23.75 -10.68
C ASP A 19 -3.63 -23.28 -9.26
N MET A 20 -4.38 -22.31 -8.76
CA MET A 20 -4.23 -21.74 -7.41
C MET A 20 -5.60 -21.64 -6.72
N LEU A 21 -5.73 -22.29 -5.57
CA LEU A 21 -6.92 -22.20 -4.72
C LEU A 21 -6.72 -21.09 -3.68
N VAL A 22 -7.64 -20.14 -3.66
CA VAL A 22 -7.68 -19.03 -2.71
C VAL A 22 -8.91 -19.16 -1.79
N GLY A 23 -8.69 -19.00 -0.50
CA GLY A 23 -9.78 -18.99 0.48
C GLY A 23 -9.49 -17.97 1.57
N GLY A 24 -10.40 -17.04 1.78
CA GLY A 24 -10.18 -15.89 2.62
C GLY A 24 -9.01 -15.05 2.07
N GLU A 25 -8.02 -14.77 2.93
CA GLU A 25 -6.84 -13.97 2.59
C GLU A 25 -5.60 -14.83 2.28
N LYS A 26 -5.79 -16.11 1.95
CA LYS A 26 -4.68 -17.07 1.81
C LYS A 26 -4.76 -17.89 0.53
N ILE A 27 -3.59 -18.19 -0.02
CA ILE A 27 -3.43 -19.26 -0.99
C ILE A 27 -3.43 -20.58 -0.22
N LEU A 28 -4.44 -21.41 -0.44
CA LEU A 28 -4.62 -22.69 0.27
C LEU A 28 -3.88 -23.84 -0.41
N ALA A 29 -3.80 -23.80 -1.74
CA ALA A 29 -3.09 -24.81 -2.52
C ALA A 29 -2.64 -24.23 -3.86
N MET A 30 -1.54 -24.77 -4.41
CA MET A 30 -1.10 -24.56 -5.78
C MET A 30 -0.65 -25.89 -6.37
N GLY A 31 -0.90 -26.10 -7.66
CA GLY A 31 -0.46 -27.30 -8.36
C GLY A 31 -0.77 -27.24 -9.85
N PRO A 32 -0.19 -28.16 -10.65
CA PRO A 32 -0.38 -28.19 -12.10
C PRO A 32 -1.85 -28.35 -12.52
N ARG A 33 -2.64 -28.98 -11.65
CA ARG A 33 -4.09 -29.16 -11.82
C ARG A 33 -4.73 -29.46 -10.47
N LEU A 34 -5.74 -28.65 -10.10
CA LEU A 34 -6.57 -28.90 -8.94
C LEU A 34 -7.97 -29.27 -9.39
N ASP A 35 -8.52 -30.32 -8.78
CA ASP A 35 -9.87 -30.78 -9.09
C ASP A 35 -10.89 -30.03 -8.21
N PRO A 36 -11.75 -29.16 -8.76
CA PRO A 36 -12.73 -28.41 -7.99
C PRO A 36 -13.72 -29.32 -7.24
N ASP A 37 -14.03 -30.49 -7.78
CA ASP A 37 -14.98 -31.43 -7.16
C ASP A 37 -14.40 -32.09 -5.89
N SER A 38 -13.07 -32.08 -5.73
CA SER A 38 -12.39 -32.56 -4.53
C SER A 38 -12.30 -31.53 -3.40
N ILE A 39 -12.67 -30.27 -3.66
CA ILE A 39 -12.56 -29.18 -2.71
C ILE A 39 -13.86 -29.05 -1.91
N PRO A 40 -13.82 -29.17 -0.58
CA PRO A 40 -15.03 -29.04 0.24
C PRO A 40 -15.64 -27.64 0.16
N GLY A 41 -16.95 -27.56 -0.05
CA GLY A 41 -17.72 -26.34 -0.07
C GLY A 41 -17.85 -25.69 -1.45
N GLU A 42 -18.35 -24.48 -1.49
CA GLU A 42 -18.59 -23.75 -2.72
C GLU A 42 -17.29 -23.17 -3.29
N VAL A 43 -17.02 -23.45 -4.56
CA VAL A 43 -15.82 -23.02 -5.28
C VAL A 43 -16.22 -22.30 -6.57
N GLU A 44 -15.88 -21.03 -6.65
CA GLU A 44 -15.93 -20.25 -7.88
C GLU A 44 -14.68 -20.57 -8.72
N VAL A 45 -14.85 -20.89 -10.00
CA VAL A 45 -13.73 -21.19 -10.90
C VAL A 45 -13.50 -20.03 -11.84
N LEU A 46 -12.27 -19.49 -11.82
CA LEU A 46 -11.79 -18.42 -12.70
C LEU A 46 -10.72 -18.98 -13.65
N ASP A 47 -10.99 -18.96 -14.96
CA ASP A 47 -9.98 -19.33 -15.96
C ASP A 47 -9.06 -18.14 -16.26
N ALA A 48 -7.78 -18.27 -15.89
CA ALA A 48 -6.70 -17.31 -16.12
C ALA A 48 -5.77 -17.73 -17.27
N SER A 49 -6.27 -18.47 -18.24
CA SER A 49 -5.50 -18.86 -19.42
C SER A 49 -4.95 -17.66 -20.16
N GLY A 50 -3.64 -17.62 -20.37
CA GLY A 50 -2.92 -16.50 -20.99
C GLY A 50 -2.64 -15.31 -20.05
N MET A 51 -2.99 -15.42 -18.77
CA MET A 51 -2.67 -14.42 -17.77
C MET A 51 -1.46 -14.86 -16.93
N MET A 52 -0.74 -13.85 -16.42
CA MET A 52 0.33 -14.05 -15.44
C MET A 52 -0.22 -13.77 -14.04
N ALA A 53 0.15 -14.63 -13.08
CA ALA A 53 -0.06 -14.38 -11.66
C ALA A 53 1.28 -14.06 -11.02
N VAL A 54 1.38 -12.88 -10.43
CA VAL A 54 2.57 -12.36 -9.76
C VAL A 54 2.22 -11.88 -8.36
N PRO A 55 3.16 -11.80 -7.41
CA PRO A 55 2.94 -11.10 -6.16
C PRO A 55 2.47 -9.66 -6.41
N GLY A 56 1.57 -9.17 -5.56
CA GLY A 56 1.12 -7.78 -5.66
C GLY A 56 2.28 -6.79 -5.52
N PHE A 57 2.20 -5.68 -6.22
CA PHE A 57 3.25 -4.66 -6.18
C PHE A 57 3.30 -3.97 -4.82
N ILE A 58 4.52 -3.60 -4.43
CA ILE A 58 4.80 -2.81 -3.24
C ILE A 58 5.20 -1.41 -3.68
N ASP A 59 4.40 -0.41 -3.29
CA ASP A 59 4.74 1.00 -3.51
C ASP A 59 5.28 1.61 -2.21
N GLY A 60 6.58 1.87 -2.17
CA GLY A 60 7.27 2.42 -1.01
C GLY A 60 7.08 3.93 -0.80
N HIS A 61 6.32 4.63 -1.67
CA HIS A 61 6.21 6.09 -1.61
C HIS A 61 4.88 6.58 -2.20
N GLN A 62 3.84 6.66 -1.38
CA GLN A 62 2.52 7.14 -1.80
C GLN A 62 2.00 8.28 -0.91
N HIS A 63 1.37 9.27 -1.52
CA HIS A 63 0.66 10.33 -0.80
C HIS A 63 -0.81 9.93 -0.59
N PHE A 64 -1.09 9.11 0.43
CA PHE A 64 -2.45 8.59 0.72
C PHE A 64 -3.49 9.68 0.86
N THR A 65 -3.12 10.77 1.52
CA THR A 65 -3.98 11.92 1.77
C THR A 65 -3.98 12.94 0.63
N GLY A 66 -3.43 12.56 -0.52
CA GLY A 66 -3.17 13.44 -1.64
C GLY A 66 -1.84 14.17 -1.52
N GLY A 67 -1.45 14.84 -2.57
CA GLY A 67 -0.17 15.55 -2.68
C GLY A 67 -0.33 16.89 -3.41
N GLY A 68 0.79 17.45 -3.86
CA GLY A 68 0.81 18.72 -4.57
C GLY A 68 0.50 19.91 -3.66
N GLY A 69 0.27 21.04 -4.28
CA GLY A 69 0.00 22.31 -3.60
C GLY A 69 1.14 23.32 -3.71
N GLU A 70 2.30 22.92 -4.24
CA GLU A 70 3.47 23.77 -4.42
C GLU A 70 3.21 24.95 -5.36
N GLY A 71 2.31 24.77 -6.34
CA GLY A 71 1.88 25.82 -7.27
C GLY A 71 0.64 26.59 -6.80
N GLY A 72 0.24 26.43 -5.54
CA GLY A 72 -0.97 27.01 -4.94
C GLY A 72 -2.07 25.96 -4.72
N PHE A 73 -3.12 26.34 -3.99
CA PHE A 73 -4.16 25.40 -3.57
C PHE A 73 -4.88 24.68 -4.73
N GLN A 74 -4.94 25.29 -5.90
CA GLN A 74 -5.53 24.70 -7.10
C GLN A 74 -4.71 23.53 -7.68
N THR A 75 -3.46 23.36 -7.28
CA THR A 75 -2.59 22.26 -7.74
C THR A 75 -2.62 21.05 -6.78
N ARG A 76 -3.46 21.08 -5.76
CA ARG A 76 -3.61 19.95 -4.84
C ARG A 76 -4.25 18.74 -5.51
N VAL A 77 -3.68 17.57 -5.25
CA VAL A 77 -4.21 16.27 -5.74
C VAL A 77 -5.11 15.66 -4.66
N PRO A 78 -6.25 15.06 -5.02
CA PRO A 78 -7.15 14.44 -4.04
C PRO A 78 -6.53 13.21 -3.36
N GLU A 79 -7.17 12.74 -2.29
CA GLU A 79 -6.81 11.51 -1.61
C GLU A 79 -6.95 10.28 -2.53
N LEU A 80 -6.13 9.27 -2.26
CA LEU A 80 -6.23 7.98 -2.92
C LEU A 80 -7.36 7.13 -2.33
N SER A 81 -7.91 6.24 -3.14
CA SER A 81 -8.77 5.15 -2.69
C SER A 81 -8.05 3.80 -2.85
N VAL A 82 -8.42 2.81 -2.04
CA VAL A 82 -7.89 1.43 -2.16
C VAL A 82 -8.12 0.87 -3.56
N SER A 83 -9.26 1.18 -4.17
CA SER A 83 -9.58 0.72 -5.53
C SER A 83 -8.62 1.25 -6.59
N MET A 84 -8.01 2.43 -6.41
CA MET A 84 -6.97 2.95 -7.31
C MET A 84 -5.71 2.11 -7.22
N ASN A 85 -5.31 1.69 -6.02
CA ASN A 85 -4.18 0.81 -5.80
C ASN A 85 -4.42 -0.57 -6.42
N PHE A 86 -5.52 -1.22 -6.07
CA PHE A 86 -5.82 -2.59 -6.55
C PHE A 86 -5.97 -2.68 -8.06
N ARG A 87 -6.58 -1.67 -8.72
CA ARG A 87 -6.66 -1.63 -10.19
C ARG A 87 -5.30 -1.55 -10.88
N ASN A 88 -4.27 -1.07 -10.18
CA ASN A 88 -2.90 -0.99 -10.67
C ASN A 88 -1.99 -2.08 -10.08
N GLY A 89 -2.57 -3.09 -9.42
CA GLY A 89 -1.82 -4.24 -8.87
C GLY A 89 -1.03 -3.93 -7.60
N VAL A 90 -1.18 -2.74 -7.00
CA VAL A 90 -0.52 -2.37 -5.74
C VAL A 90 -1.32 -2.93 -4.58
N THR A 91 -0.74 -3.85 -3.82
CA THR A 91 -1.36 -4.50 -2.66
C THR A 91 -0.73 -4.09 -1.33
N THR A 92 0.47 -3.52 -1.39
CA THR A 92 1.19 -3.00 -0.22
C THR A 92 1.71 -1.61 -0.55
N ALA A 93 1.51 -0.64 0.34
CA ALA A 93 2.06 0.69 0.15
C ALA A 93 2.50 1.36 1.45
N VAL A 94 3.45 2.31 1.31
CA VAL A 94 3.92 3.17 2.40
C VAL A 94 3.46 4.59 2.16
N GLY A 95 2.58 5.08 3.04
CA GLY A 95 2.06 6.44 3.02
C GLY A 95 3.04 7.44 3.63
N LEU A 96 3.13 8.62 3.04
CA LEU A 96 3.89 9.73 3.61
C LEU A 96 3.29 11.07 3.19
N LEU A 97 3.59 12.12 3.94
CA LEU A 97 3.24 13.48 3.59
C LEU A 97 4.19 14.02 2.51
N GLY A 98 3.65 14.85 1.63
CA GLY A 98 4.42 15.65 0.69
C GLY A 98 4.85 16.99 1.29
N THR A 99 5.01 17.99 0.44
CA THR A 99 5.33 19.37 0.81
C THR A 99 4.25 20.01 1.68
N ASP A 100 2.97 19.68 1.43
CA ASP A 100 1.86 20.13 2.25
C ASP A 100 1.69 19.25 3.49
N SER A 101 2.28 19.64 4.60
CA SER A 101 2.12 19.01 5.91
C SER A 101 1.40 19.91 6.93
N LEU A 102 0.90 21.05 6.50
CA LEU A 102 0.09 21.95 7.32
C LEU A 102 -1.42 21.69 7.13
N THR A 103 -1.85 21.53 5.88
CA THR A 103 -3.25 21.24 5.56
C THR A 103 -3.53 19.73 5.43
N ARG A 104 -2.48 18.89 5.47
CA ARG A 104 -2.50 17.43 5.57
C ARG A 104 -1.59 17.00 6.71
N SER A 105 -2.17 16.56 7.81
CA SER A 105 -1.42 16.23 9.01
C SER A 105 -0.99 14.76 9.07
N VAL A 106 -0.05 14.46 9.95
CA VAL A 106 0.39 13.07 10.22
C VAL A 106 -0.76 12.23 10.79
N GLU A 107 -1.66 12.85 11.57
CA GLU A 107 -2.86 12.19 12.09
C GLU A 107 -3.83 11.83 10.96
N ASN A 108 -4.02 12.73 9.97
CA ASN A 108 -4.84 12.41 8.79
C ASN A 108 -4.23 11.25 8.00
N LEU A 109 -2.90 11.25 7.82
CA LEU A 109 -2.19 10.14 7.17
C LEU A 109 -2.36 8.84 7.96
N TYR A 110 -2.26 8.87 9.28
CA TYR A 110 -2.50 7.70 10.13
C TYR A 110 -3.91 7.15 9.99
N ALA A 111 -4.91 8.02 10.06
CA ALA A 111 -6.32 7.63 9.89
C ALA A 111 -6.55 7.00 8.51
N LYS A 112 -5.95 7.56 7.46
CA LYS A 112 -6.05 7.02 6.09
C LYS A 112 -5.34 5.66 5.95
N THR A 113 -4.18 5.50 6.58
CA THR A 113 -3.44 4.23 6.62
C THR A 113 -4.27 3.13 7.29
N GLN A 114 -4.92 3.45 8.41
CA GLN A 114 -5.80 2.51 9.10
C GLN A 114 -7.05 2.16 8.27
N ALA A 115 -7.61 3.15 7.55
CA ALA A 115 -8.71 2.89 6.63
C ALA A 115 -8.31 1.91 5.51
N PHE A 116 -7.13 2.08 4.90
CA PHE A 116 -6.60 1.17 3.89
C PHE A 116 -6.42 -0.25 4.42
N ASN A 117 -5.89 -0.40 5.64
CA ASN A 117 -5.77 -1.71 6.29
C ASN A 117 -7.15 -2.35 6.56
N ALA A 118 -8.13 -1.56 6.98
CA ALA A 118 -9.49 -2.05 7.21
C ALA A 118 -10.20 -2.45 5.89
N GLU A 119 -9.81 -1.87 4.76
CA GLU A 119 -10.30 -2.21 3.43
C GLU A 119 -9.54 -3.39 2.78
N GLY A 120 -8.59 -4.02 3.50
CA GLY A 120 -7.88 -5.23 3.06
C GLY A 120 -6.56 -4.97 2.32
N MET A 121 -6.06 -3.74 2.26
CA MET A 121 -4.74 -3.42 1.75
C MET A 121 -3.69 -3.52 2.86
N THR A 122 -2.46 -3.90 2.55
CA THR A 122 -1.36 -3.78 3.51
C THR A 122 -0.77 -2.37 3.42
N ALA A 123 -1.07 -1.54 4.41
CA ALA A 123 -0.63 -0.14 4.42
C ALA A 123 0.23 0.18 5.65
N PHE A 124 1.39 0.78 5.39
CA PHE A 124 2.28 1.36 6.37
C PHE A 124 2.39 2.87 6.16
N MET A 125 3.07 3.58 7.06
CA MET A 125 3.32 5.01 6.89
C MET A 125 4.67 5.44 7.47
N LEU A 126 5.13 6.58 7.00
CA LEU A 126 6.22 7.32 7.64
C LEU A 126 5.61 8.47 8.46
N THR A 127 6.06 8.65 9.70
CA THR A 127 5.82 9.89 10.43
C THR A 127 6.73 11.00 9.90
N GLY A 128 6.52 12.25 10.30
CA GLY A 128 7.32 13.37 9.81
C GLY A 128 6.81 13.94 8.49
N ALA A 129 7.55 14.90 8.00
CA ALA A 129 7.30 15.61 6.74
C ALA A 129 8.58 16.36 6.30
N TYR A 130 8.42 17.42 5.46
CA TYR A 130 9.52 18.27 5.01
C TYR A 130 10.08 19.18 6.11
N TRP A 131 9.36 19.36 7.22
CA TRP A 131 9.71 20.30 8.29
C TRP A 131 10.66 19.71 9.33
N CYS A 132 11.48 20.56 9.93
CA CYS A 132 12.25 20.25 11.12
C CYS A 132 11.91 21.31 12.20
N PRO A 133 11.47 20.89 13.41
CA PRO A 133 11.31 19.51 13.88
C PRO A 133 10.17 18.76 13.15
N SER A 134 10.37 17.46 12.93
CA SER A 134 9.39 16.63 12.24
C SER A 134 8.04 16.58 12.97
N PRO A 135 6.91 16.81 12.29
CA PRO A 135 5.60 16.61 12.89
C PRO A 135 5.38 15.14 13.25
N THR A 136 4.80 14.90 14.43
CA THR A 136 4.59 13.56 14.98
C THR A 136 3.25 13.48 15.71
N ILE A 137 2.71 12.28 15.88
CA ILE A 137 1.44 12.06 16.58
C ILE A 137 1.65 12.05 18.10
N THR A 138 2.74 11.41 18.57
CA THR A 138 2.97 11.18 20.01
C THR A 138 3.97 12.13 20.65
N GLY A 139 4.43 13.15 19.91
CA GLY A 139 5.38 14.14 20.36
C GLY A 139 6.85 13.82 20.08
N SER A 140 7.16 12.63 19.53
CA SER A 140 8.51 12.33 19.03
C SER A 140 8.50 11.19 18.01
N VAL A 141 9.44 11.22 17.06
CA VAL A 141 9.62 10.17 16.06
C VAL A 141 9.82 8.80 16.70
N ALA A 142 10.65 8.73 17.75
CA ALA A 142 10.92 7.47 18.47
C ALA A 142 9.64 6.87 19.08
N ARG A 143 8.78 7.70 19.64
CA ARG A 143 7.50 7.23 20.21
C ARG A 143 6.53 6.81 19.12
N ASP A 144 6.44 7.50 18.01
CA ASP A 144 5.61 7.09 16.87
C ASP A 144 6.04 5.72 16.36
N LEU A 145 7.35 5.49 16.16
CA LEU A 145 7.90 4.21 15.70
C LEU A 145 7.65 3.05 16.68
N VAL A 146 7.62 3.32 17.98
CA VAL A 146 7.47 2.27 19.00
C VAL A 146 5.99 1.94 19.27
N PHE A 147 5.13 2.95 19.27
CA PHE A 147 3.76 2.80 19.76
C PHE A 147 2.68 2.75 18.66
N LEU A 148 3.01 3.20 17.45
CA LEU A 148 2.06 3.22 16.33
C LEU A 148 2.43 2.14 15.31
N GLN A 149 1.75 1.01 15.37
CA GLN A 149 2.05 -0.19 14.55
C GLN A 149 2.30 0.07 13.07
N PRO A 150 1.54 0.93 12.34
CA PRO A 150 1.78 1.12 10.91
C PRO A 150 2.94 2.08 10.62
N VAL A 151 3.56 2.71 11.63
CA VAL A 151 4.68 3.64 11.43
C VAL A 151 5.98 2.86 11.34
N ILE A 152 6.60 2.83 10.18
CA ILE A 152 7.84 2.06 9.91
C ILE A 152 9.08 2.92 9.69
N GLY A 153 8.95 4.23 9.74
CA GLY A 153 10.06 5.14 9.51
C GLY A 153 9.66 6.60 9.65
N VAL A 154 10.56 7.49 9.29
CA VAL A 154 10.36 8.93 9.30
C VAL A 154 10.63 9.53 7.92
N LYS A 155 9.76 10.44 7.47
CA LYS A 155 10.00 11.28 6.29
C LYS A 155 10.85 12.48 6.72
N LEU A 156 11.96 12.67 6.02
CA LEU A 156 12.82 13.84 6.11
C LEU A 156 13.16 14.33 4.70
N ALA A 157 13.28 15.63 4.51
CA ALA A 157 13.80 16.24 3.31
C ALA A 157 15.05 17.06 3.66
N LEU A 158 16.23 16.47 3.44
CA LEU A 158 17.51 17.05 3.85
C LEU A 158 18.24 17.80 2.72
N ALA A 159 17.79 17.70 1.48
CA ALA A 159 18.57 18.15 0.32
C ALA A 159 17.77 18.90 -0.77
N ASP A 160 16.48 19.12 -0.59
CA ASP A 160 15.70 19.83 -1.59
C ASP A 160 15.53 21.29 -1.21
N LYS A 161 16.43 22.10 -1.77
CA LYS A 161 16.41 23.56 -1.84
C LYS A 161 16.68 24.30 -0.53
N GLU A 162 17.53 25.31 -0.68
CA GLU A 162 17.81 26.38 0.27
C GLU A 162 16.55 27.03 0.86
N ASP A 163 15.41 26.87 0.19
CA ASP A 163 14.11 27.47 0.58
C ASP A 163 13.36 26.75 1.70
N VAL A 164 13.74 25.53 2.10
CA VAL A 164 13.05 24.80 3.17
C VAL A 164 13.55 25.18 4.57
N ILE A 165 14.72 25.78 4.65
CA ILE A 165 15.35 26.20 5.91
C ILE A 165 14.93 27.62 6.32
N ASP A 166 14.49 28.43 5.38
CA ASP A 166 14.12 29.85 5.62
C ASP A 166 12.68 30.06 6.11
N ILE A 167 11.94 29.01 6.45
CA ILE A 167 10.55 29.08 6.96
C ILE A 167 10.46 28.74 8.46
N ILE A 168 11.54 28.90 9.19
CA ILE A 168 11.53 28.80 10.67
C ILE A 168 11.68 30.17 11.30
#